data_f88f71adee7d61dd5b6bb4b370d24f8e
#
_entry.id   f88f71adee7d61dd5b6bb4b370d24f8e
#
_cell.length_a   1.000
_cell.length_b   1.000
_cell.length_c   1.000
_cell.angle_alpha   90.00
_cell.angle_beta   90.00
_cell.angle_gamma   90.00
#
_symmetry.space_group_name_H-M   'P 1'
#
loop_
_entity.id
_entity.type
_entity.pdbx_description
1 polymer ?
#
loop_
_entity_poly.entity_id
_entity_poly.type
_entity_poly.pdbx_seq_one_letter_code
_entity_poly.pdbx_strand_id
1 'polypeptide(L)'
;MGMSVPERRVIVVGGGAAGMMASIFAGKAGARVTLLERGEKLGKKVYITGKGRCNVTNDCTLDEFLHEVARNPRFLYSALSFFSPQDMMQLLEGAGCPVVVQRGRRVFPATEKASDVTRTLARLMQQSGVEVRYGSRVQALMTETAEDGALHVTGVRLMDGTALPAERVILATGGLS
;
A
#
# COMPACT_ATOMS: atom_id res chain seq x y z
N MET A 1 -8.93 -12.95 -32.70
CA MET A 1 -8.80 -13.71 -31.44
C MET A 1 -7.77 -13.01 -30.59
N GLY A 2 -8.19 -12.14 -29.62
CA GLY A 2 -7.28 -11.46 -28.72
C GLY A 2 -6.78 -12.48 -27.70
N MET A 3 -5.47 -12.72 -27.67
CA MET A 3 -4.83 -13.46 -26.58
C MET A 3 -5.04 -12.63 -25.31
N SER A 4 -5.92 -13.09 -24.41
CA SER A 4 -6.03 -12.50 -23.07
C SER A 4 -4.67 -12.72 -22.36
N VAL A 5 -3.99 -11.63 -22.03
CA VAL A 5 -2.83 -11.71 -21.15
C VAL A 5 -3.33 -12.36 -19.86
N PRO A 6 -2.69 -13.45 -19.37
CA PRO A 6 -3.15 -14.11 -18.16
C PRO A 6 -3.13 -13.11 -17.00
N GLU A 7 -4.28 -12.99 -16.34
CA GLU A 7 -4.47 -12.07 -15.23
C GLU A 7 -3.54 -12.48 -14.08
N ARG A 8 -2.54 -11.67 -13.79
CA ARG A 8 -1.56 -11.98 -12.75
C ARG A 8 -2.18 -11.86 -11.36
N ARG A 9 -2.14 -12.93 -10.59
CA ARG A 9 -2.57 -12.92 -9.18
C ARG A 9 -1.47 -12.32 -8.30
N VAL A 10 -1.82 -11.26 -7.59
CA VAL A 10 -0.93 -10.55 -6.66
C VAL A 10 -1.53 -10.61 -5.27
N ILE A 11 -0.75 -11.05 -4.29
CA ILE A 11 -1.11 -10.96 -2.88
C ILE A 11 -0.34 -9.80 -2.25
N VAL A 12 -1.06 -8.91 -1.57
CA VAL A 12 -0.48 -7.84 -0.75
C VAL A 12 -0.67 -8.20 0.73
N VAL A 13 0.42 -8.28 1.48
CA VAL A 13 0.40 -8.64 2.90
C VAL A 13 0.51 -7.38 3.76
N GLY A 14 -0.59 -7.05 4.44
CA GLY A 14 -0.70 -5.92 5.34
C GLY A 14 -1.56 -4.78 4.78
N GLY A 15 -2.64 -4.45 5.50
CA GLY A 15 -3.62 -3.41 5.15
C GLY A 15 -3.29 -2.02 5.71
N GLY A 16 -2.00 -1.68 5.89
CA GLY A 16 -1.52 -0.34 6.21
C GLY A 16 -1.51 0.59 5.00
N ALA A 17 -1.02 1.83 5.16
CA ALA A 17 -0.96 2.82 4.07
C ALA A 17 -0.21 2.26 2.84
N ALA A 18 0.95 1.65 3.04
CA ALA A 18 1.76 1.08 1.96
C ALA A 18 1.02 -0.05 1.22
N GLY A 19 0.37 -0.97 1.96
CA GLY A 19 -0.37 -2.07 1.34
C GLY A 19 -1.62 -1.61 0.59
N MET A 20 -2.36 -0.65 1.13
CA MET A 20 -3.50 -0.07 0.44
C MET A 20 -3.07 0.59 -0.88
N MET A 21 -2.00 1.41 -0.86
CA MET A 21 -1.47 2.05 -2.06
C MET A 21 -0.94 1.03 -3.08
N ALA A 22 -0.14 0.04 -2.63
CA ALA A 22 0.35 -1.03 -3.51
C ALA A 22 -0.78 -1.80 -4.19
N SER A 23 -1.86 -2.08 -3.45
CA SER A 23 -3.04 -2.77 -3.97
C SER A 23 -3.78 -1.95 -5.03
N ILE A 24 -3.94 -0.63 -4.80
CA ILE A 24 -4.56 0.29 -5.78
C ILE A 24 -3.77 0.28 -7.09
N PHE A 25 -2.46 0.46 -7.01
CA PHE A 25 -1.63 0.52 -8.22
C PHE A 25 -1.53 -0.83 -8.94
N ALA A 26 -1.42 -1.94 -8.21
CA ALA A 26 -1.42 -3.27 -8.81
C ALA A 26 -2.75 -3.58 -9.51
N GLY A 27 -3.90 -3.24 -8.90
CA GLY A 27 -5.22 -3.39 -9.51
C GLY A 27 -5.39 -2.51 -10.75
N LYS A 28 -4.98 -1.24 -10.70
CA LYS A 28 -4.97 -0.34 -11.86
C LYS A 28 -4.08 -0.85 -13.01
N ALA A 29 -3.02 -1.60 -12.69
CA ALA A 29 -2.15 -2.24 -13.67
C ALA A 29 -2.74 -3.56 -14.23
N GLY A 30 -3.98 -3.91 -13.89
CA GLY A 30 -4.68 -5.09 -14.41
C GLY A 30 -4.37 -6.39 -13.66
N ALA A 31 -3.79 -6.33 -12.47
CA ALA A 31 -3.59 -7.52 -11.65
C ALA A 31 -4.87 -7.87 -10.86
N ARG A 32 -5.11 -9.17 -10.65
CA ARG A 32 -6.08 -9.66 -9.66
C ARG A 32 -5.45 -9.61 -8.28
N VAL A 33 -5.84 -8.63 -7.48
CA VAL A 33 -5.21 -8.33 -6.20
C VAL A 33 -6.06 -8.84 -5.05
N THR A 34 -5.41 -9.59 -4.13
CA THR A 34 -5.96 -9.91 -2.81
C THR A 34 -5.08 -9.27 -1.74
N LEU A 35 -5.64 -8.36 -0.95
CA LEU A 35 -4.98 -7.79 0.21
C LEU A 35 -5.35 -8.57 1.46
N LEU A 36 -4.32 -9.05 2.19
CA LEU A 36 -4.47 -9.79 3.44
C LEU A 36 -4.15 -8.88 4.63
N GLU A 37 -5.14 -8.65 5.49
CA GLU A 37 -4.97 -7.90 6.74
C GLU A 37 -5.22 -8.82 7.93
N ARG A 38 -4.25 -8.86 8.87
CA ARG A 38 -4.35 -9.70 10.08
C ARG A 38 -5.42 -9.25 11.07
N GLY A 39 -5.77 -7.97 11.04
CA GLY A 39 -6.76 -7.38 11.93
C GLY A 39 -8.13 -7.23 11.27
N GLU A 40 -9.02 -6.54 11.95
CA GLU A 40 -10.39 -6.29 11.52
C GLU A 40 -10.58 -4.98 10.75
N LYS A 41 -9.52 -4.16 10.67
CA LYS A 41 -9.58 -2.80 10.07
C LYS A 41 -8.32 -2.50 9.28
N LEU A 42 -8.50 -1.85 8.13
CA LEU A 42 -7.42 -1.24 7.37
C LEU A 42 -6.85 0.00 8.08
N GLY A 43 -5.59 0.29 7.85
CA GLY A 43 -4.97 1.56 8.21
C GLY A 43 -4.83 1.82 9.70
N LYS A 44 -4.74 0.80 10.58
CA LYS A 44 -4.66 1.01 12.05
C LYS A 44 -3.61 2.07 12.45
N LYS A 45 -2.41 2.03 11.83
CA LYS A 45 -1.36 3.02 12.13
C LYS A 45 -1.68 4.40 11.53
N VAL A 46 -2.45 4.48 10.45
CA VAL A 46 -2.89 5.76 9.88
C VAL A 46 -3.73 6.55 10.87
N TYR A 47 -4.58 5.88 11.65
CA TYR A 47 -5.42 6.52 12.67
C TYR A 47 -4.65 7.16 13.82
N ILE A 48 -3.44 6.68 14.14
CA ILE A 48 -2.65 7.24 15.24
C ILE A 48 -1.69 8.34 14.80
N THR A 49 -1.44 8.48 13.50
CA THR A 49 -0.58 9.55 12.99
C THR A 49 -1.24 10.91 13.14
N GLY A 50 -0.43 11.96 13.35
CA GLY A 50 -0.96 13.33 13.50
C GLY A 50 -1.98 13.49 14.63
N LYS A 51 -1.88 12.71 15.72
CA LYS A 51 -2.83 12.70 16.85
C LYS A 51 -4.27 12.40 16.42
N GLY A 52 -4.45 11.38 15.55
CA GLY A 52 -5.76 10.96 15.04
C GLY A 52 -6.24 11.70 13.79
N ARG A 53 -5.49 12.70 13.33
CA ARG A 53 -5.85 13.50 12.14
C ARG A 53 -5.29 12.95 10.84
N CYS A 54 -4.32 12.05 10.89
CA CYS A 54 -3.53 11.54 9.76
C CYS A 54 -2.67 12.63 9.09
N ASN A 55 -1.42 12.78 9.51
CA ASN A 55 -0.42 13.48 8.70
C ASN A 55 -0.10 12.62 7.47
N VAL A 56 -0.67 12.98 6.33
CA VAL A 56 -0.61 12.19 5.09
C VAL A 56 0.78 12.24 4.49
N THR A 57 1.30 13.45 4.32
CA THR A 57 2.60 13.73 3.70
C THR A 57 3.10 15.10 4.15
N ASN A 58 4.19 15.57 3.54
CA ASN A 58 4.67 16.95 3.64
C ASN A 58 4.64 17.58 2.24
N ASP A 59 4.21 18.82 2.14
CA ASP A 59 4.23 19.58 0.89
C ASP A 59 5.65 20.08 0.62
N CYS A 60 6.48 19.22 0.08
CA CYS A 60 7.90 19.47 -0.19
C CYS A 60 8.33 18.88 -1.53
N THR A 61 9.40 19.43 -2.09
CA THR A 61 10.04 18.88 -3.30
C THR A 61 10.71 17.54 -3.00
N LEU A 62 11.08 16.82 -4.06
CA LEU A 62 11.84 15.56 -3.94
C LEU A 62 13.15 15.76 -3.17
N ASP A 63 13.90 16.81 -3.51
CA ASP A 63 15.20 17.08 -2.88
C ASP A 63 15.05 17.42 -1.40
N GLU A 64 14.07 18.26 -1.04
CA GLU A 64 13.74 18.56 0.35
C GLU A 64 13.34 17.30 1.12
N PHE A 65 12.51 16.42 0.52
CA PHE A 65 12.12 15.18 1.14
C PHE A 65 13.34 14.28 1.42
N LEU A 66 14.20 14.10 0.42
CA LEU A 66 15.38 13.24 0.54
C LEU A 66 16.38 13.78 1.56
N HIS A 67 16.48 15.12 1.70
CA HIS A 67 17.34 15.77 2.69
C HIS A 67 16.92 15.40 4.15
N GLU A 68 15.62 15.24 4.40
CA GLU A 68 15.09 14.89 5.71
C GLU A 68 15.18 13.38 6.03
N VAL A 69 15.57 12.54 5.07
CA VAL A 69 15.72 11.09 5.29
C VAL A 69 17.03 10.80 6.00
N ALA A 70 16.95 10.36 7.25
CA ALA A 70 18.12 10.18 8.14
C ALA A 70 19.14 9.13 7.65
N ARG A 71 18.70 8.12 6.89
CA ARG A 71 19.58 7.03 6.41
C ARG A 71 19.20 6.63 4.98
N ASN A 72 20.22 6.50 4.13
CA ASN A 72 20.12 5.98 2.77
C ASN A 72 19.02 6.65 1.90
N PRO A 73 18.97 7.99 1.78
CA PRO A 73 17.94 8.69 1.03
C PRO A 73 17.88 8.25 -0.45
N ARG A 74 19.03 7.89 -1.04
CA ARG A 74 19.11 7.44 -2.44
C ARG A 74 18.25 6.21 -2.72
N PHE A 75 18.00 5.36 -1.73
CA PHE A 75 17.10 4.21 -1.86
C PHE A 75 15.67 4.61 -2.21
N LEU A 76 15.21 5.77 -1.74
CA LEU A 76 13.86 6.27 -1.97
C LEU A 76 13.73 7.11 -3.25
N TYR A 77 14.84 7.47 -3.89
CA TYR A 77 14.83 8.38 -5.04
C TYR A 77 13.88 7.92 -6.15
N SER A 78 14.02 6.68 -6.61
CA SER A 78 13.19 6.12 -7.69
C SER A 78 11.69 6.08 -7.31
N ALA A 79 11.38 5.67 -6.09
CA ALA A 79 10.01 5.59 -5.61
C ALA A 79 9.36 6.98 -5.53
N LEU A 80 10.07 7.97 -4.99
CA LEU A 80 9.56 9.35 -4.85
C LEU A 80 9.53 10.11 -6.17
N SER A 81 10.41 9.77 -7.12
CA SER A 81 10.35 10.31 -8.49
C SER A 81 9.15 9.76 -9.27
N PHE A 82 8.72 8.53 -8.95
CA PHE A 82 7.55 7.89 -9.56
C PHE A 82 6.24 8.36 -8.91
N PHE A 83 6.23 8.54 -7.59
CA PHE A 83 5.06 8.96 -6.82
C PHE A 83 5.49 9.92 -5.70
N SER A 84 5.35 11.21 -5.97
CA SER A 84 5.78 12.31 -5.12
C SER A 84 4.78 12.61 -3.99
N PRO A 85 5.16 13.44 -3.00
CA PRO A 85 4.22 14.01 -2.03
C PRO A 85 3.03 14.72 -2.68
N GLN A 86 3.25 15.45 -3.77
CA GLN A 86 2.21 16.16 -4.51
C GLN A 86 1.25 15.19 -5.21
N ASP A 87 1.76 14.07 -5.76
CA ASP A 87 0.91 13.04 -6.35
C ASP A 87 -0.02 12.41 -5.31
N MET A 88 0.45 12.24 -4.06
CA MET A 88 -0.39 11.76 -2.97
C MET A 88 -1.51 12.77 -2.63
N MET A 89 -1.22 14.06 -2.61
CA MET A 89 -2.22 15.11 -2.40
C MET A 89 -3.27 15.08 -3.52
N GLN A 90 -2.83 15.08 -4.77
CA GLN A 90 -3.70 15.03 -5.95
C GLN A 90 -4.56 13.74 -5.97
N LEU A 91 -3.99 12.59 -5.59
CA LEU A 91 -4.74 11.33 -5.50
C LEU A 91 -5.91 11.44 -4.52
N LEU A 92 -5.68 12.00 -3.34
CA LEU A 92 -6.73 12.16 -2.33
C LEU A 92 -7.78 13.17 -2.75
N GLU A 93 -7.36 14.33 -3.25
CA GLU A 93 -8.27 15.39 -3.73
C GLU A 93 -9.11 14.92 -4.91
N GLY A 94 -8.49 14.30 -5.91
CA GLY A 94 -9.18 13.70 -7.04
C GLY A 94 -10.15 12.57 -6.65
N ALA A 95 -9.89 11.93 -5.52
CA ALA A 95 -10.80 10.94 -4.94
C ALA A 95 -11.83 11.55 -3.96
N GLY A 96 -11.95 12.88 -3.88
CA GLY A 96 -12.93 13.55 -3.03
C GLY A 96 -12.58 13.58 -1.54
N CYS A 97 -11.30 13.53 -1.19
CA CYS A 97 -10.77 13.76 0.14
C CYS A 97 -9.87 15.00 0.10
N PRO A 98 -10.43 16.22 0.25
CA PRO A 98 -9.65 17.46 0.24
C PRO A 98 -8.58 17.46 1.32
N VAL A 99 -7.41 18.02 1.02
CA VAL A 99 -6.32 18.14 1.97
C VAL A 99 -5.95 19.61 2.20
N VAL A 100 -5.34 19.88 3.35
CA VAL A 100 -4.85 21.21 3.74
C VAL A 100 -3.41 21.12 4.21
N VAL A 101 -2.61 22.13 3.82
CA VAL A 101 -1.24 22.30 4.28
C VAL A 101 -1.25 23.14 5.56
N GLN A 102 -0.68 22.60 6.63
CA GLN A 102 -0.58 23.28 7.93
C GLN A 102 0.87 23.68 8.23
N ARG A 103 1.10 24.29 9.39
CA ARG A 103 2.42 24.71 9.86
C ARG A 103 3.44 23.57 9.72
N GLY A 104 4.62 23.91 9.18
CA GLY A 104 5.68 22.95 8.89
C GLY A 104 5.39 22.12 7.64
N ARG A 105 4.57 22.65 6.74
CA ARG A 105 4.21 22.03 5.44
C ARG A 105 3.58 20.64 5.58
N ARG A 106 3.04 20.30 6.76
CA ARG A 106 2.36 19.04 7.03
C ARG A 106 0.98 19.02 6.37
N VAL A 107 0.66 17.92 5.72
CA VAL A 107 -0.58 17.75 4.97
C VAL A 107 -1.56 16.88 5.75
N PHE A 108 -2.75 17.39 5.95
CA PHE A 108 -3.85 16.70 6.66
C PHE A 108 -5.11 16.70 5.80
N PRO A 109 -6.03 15.73 5.98
CA PRO A 109 -7.36 15.86 5.41
C PRO A 109 -8.04 17.12 5.97
N ALA A 110 -8.78 17.84 5.13
CA ALA A 110 -9.47 19.09 5.52
C ALA A 110 -10.44 18.89 6.69
N THR A 111 -10.98 17.70 6.86
CA THR A 111 -11.85 17.31 7.97
C THR A 111 -11.10 17.02 9.27
N GLU A 112 -9.79 16.97 9.23
CA GLU A 112 -8.92 16.54 10.34
C GLU A 112 -9.23 15.12 10.88
N LYS A 113 -9.86 14.25 10.07
CA LYS A 113 -10.23 12.89 10.45
C LYS A 113 -9.45 11.86 9.64
N ALA A 114 -8.61 11.06 10.31
CA ALA A 114 -7.87 9.96 9.70
C ALA A 114 -8.79 8.93 9.00
N SER A 115 -10.04 8.80 9.48
CA SER A 115 -11.05 7.94 8.87
C SER A 115 -11.37 8.30 7.41
N ASP A 116 -11.26 9.57 7.03
CA ASP A 116 -11.61 9.99 5.68
C ASP A 116 -10.53 9.57 4.69
N VAL A 117 -9.26 9.64 5.10
CA VAL A 117 -8.14 9.12 4.31
C VAL A 117 -8.28 7.61 4.12
N THR A 118 -8.48 6.85 5.20
CA THR A 118 -8.58 5.38 5.11
C THR A 118 -9.80 4.94 4.32
N ARG A 119 -10.93 5.63 4.45
CA ARG A 119 -12.16 5.36 3.68
C ARG A 119 -11.96 5.65 2.20
N THR A 120 -11.26 6.74 1.88
CA THR A 120 -10.93 7.10 0.49
C THR A 120 -10.04 6.05 -0.15
N LEU A 121 -8.97 5.63 0.53
CA LEU A 121 -8.09 4.57 0.03
C LEU A 121 -8.82 3.23 -0.13
N ALA A 122 -9.68 2.85 0.83
CA ALA A 122 -10.50 1.63 0.73
C ALA A 122 -11.44 1.67 -0.49
N ARG A 123 -12.06 2.82 -0.77
CA ARG A 123 -12.90 3.01 -1.96
C ARG A 123 -12.08 2.92 -3.26
N LEU A 124 -10.89 3.51 -3.31
CA LEU A 124 -9.99 3.39 -4.45
C LEU A 124 -9.56 1.95 -4.70
N MET A 125 -9.30 1.18 -3.64
CA MET A 125 -9.03 -0.26 -3.74
C MET A 125 -10.21 -1.02 -4.34
N GLN A 126 -11.42 -0.76 -3.85
CA GLN A 126 -12.64 -1.36 -4.39
C GLN A 126 -12.84 -1.04 -5.87
N GLN A 127 -12.64 0.22 -6.27
CA GLN A 127 -12.70 0.65 -7.67
C GLN A 127 -11.63 0.00 -8.56
N SER A 128 -10.49 -0.40 -7.96
CA SER A 128 -9.41 -1.11 -8.63
C SER A 128 -9.57 -2.65 -8.58
N GLY A 129 -10.73 -3.16 -8.15
CA GLY A 129 -11.03 -4.59 -8.13
C GLY A 129 -10.27 -5.38 -7.04
N VAL A 130 -9.78 -4.72 -6.00
CA VAL A 130 -9.03 -5.37 -4.91
C VAL A 130 -9.96 -6.13 -3.99
N GLU A 131 -9.71 -7.43 -3.78
CA GLU A 131 -10.33 -8.23 -2.74
C GLU A 131 -9.59 -8.00 -1.41
N VAL A 132 -10.32 -7.67 -0.34
CA VAL A 132 -9.74 -7.52 1.01
C VAL A 132 -10.18 -8.67 1.90
N ARG A 133 -9.21 -9.38 2.49
CA ARG A 133 -9.45 -10.43 3.48
C ARG A 133 -8.94 -10.00 4.84
N TYR A 134 -9.85 -9.79 5.76
CA TYR A 134 -9.55 -9.51 7.17
C TYR A 134 -9.29 -10.79 7.96
N GLY A 135 -8.70 -10.67 9.15
CA GLY A 135 -8.36 -11.82 10.00
C GLY A 135 -7.32 -12.77 9.36
N SER A 136 -6.70 -12.37 8.26
CA SER A 136 -5.82 -13.20 7.45
C SER A 136 -4.36 -12.97 7.81
N ARG A 137 -3.87 -13.68 8.82
CA ARG A 137 -2.48 -13.59 9.27
C ARG A 137 -1.58 -14.52 8.45
N VAL A 138 -0.69 -13.94 7.67
CA VAL A 138 0.30 -14.70 6.91
C VAL A 138 1.38 -15.22 7.84
N GLN A 139 1.70 -16.51 7.72
CA GLN A 139 2.74 -17.20 8.44
C GLN A 139 4.06 -17.24 7.65
N ALA A 140 3.98 -17.57 6.35
CA ALA A 140 5.16 -17.76 5.52
C ALA A 140 4.87 -17.48 4.03
N LEU A 141 5.93 -17.18 3.30
CA LEU A 141 5.92 -17.26 1.84
C LEU A 141 5.99 -18.73 1.41
N MET A 142 5.29 -19.07 0.35
CA MET A 142 5.44 -20.34 -0.35
C MET A 142 6.41 -20.10 -1.52
N THR A 143 7.39 -20.99 -1.66
CA THR A 143 8.42 -20.86 -2.70
C THR A 143 8.67 -22.20 -3.35
N GLU A 144 9.07 -22.16 -4.62
CA GLU A 144 9.58 -23.32 -5.39
C GLU A 144 10.95 -22.99 -5.94
N THR A 145 11.81 -24.00 -6.04
CA THR A 145 13.12 -23.84 -6.66
C THR A 145 12.99 -24.18 -8.15
N ALA A 146 13.34 -23.23 -9.01
CA ALA A 146 13.38 -23.44 -10.45
C ALA A 146 14.58 -24.31 -10.86
N GLU A 147 14.60 -24.77 -12.11
CA GLU A 147 15.70 -25.61 -12.67
C GLU A 147 17.06 -24.91 -12.61
N ASP A 148 17.10 -23.60 -12.67
CA ASP A 148 18.29 -22.75 -12.55
C ASP A 148 18.74 -22.52 -11.10
N GLY A 149 18.04 -23.11 -10.11
CA GLY A 149 18.30 -22.94 -8.67
C GLY A 149 17.72 -21.66 -8.07
N ALA A 150 17.03 -20.81 -8.84
CA ALA A 150 16.39 -19.60 -8.31
C ALA A 150 15.14 -19.93 -7.50
N LEU A 151 14.91 -19.19 -6.40
CA LEU A 151 13.70 -19.29 -5.61
C LEU A 151 12.61 -18.40 -6.18
N HIS A 152 11.49 -19.01 -6.56
CA HIS A 152 10.29 -18.32 -7.02
C HIS A 152 9.19 -18.37 -5.98
N VAL A 153 8.58 -17.21 -5.70
CA VAL A 153 7.41 -17.14 -4.83
C VAL A 153 6.19 -17.67 -5.58
N THR A 154 5.49 -18.63 -4.96
CA THR A 154 4.27 -19.25 -5.52
C THR A 154 3.01 -18.90 -4.73
N GLY A 155 3.14 -18.16 -3.62
CA GLY A 155 2.01 -17.74 -2.81
C GLY A 155 2.37 -17.47 -1.35
N VAL A 156 1.36 -17.54 -0.49
CA VAL A 156 1.51 -17.40 0.95
C VAL A 156 0.75 -18.50 1.69
N ARG A 157 1.22 -18.85 2.89
CA ARG A 157 0.54 -19.70 3.85
C ARG A 157 0.04 -18.87 5.02
N LEU A 158 -1.24 -19.01 5.37
CA LEU A 158 -1.83 -18.38 6.55
C LEU A 158 -1.55 -19.19 7.81
N MET A 159 -1.76 -18.58 8.98
CA MET A 159 -1.59 -19.22 10.29
C MET A 159 -2.55 -20.40 10.53
N ASP A 160 -3.70 -20.42 9.89
CA ASP A 160 -4.66 -21.52 9.92
C ASP A 160 -4.32 -22.69 8.98
N GLY A 161 -3.17 -22.61 8.30
CA GLY A 161 -2.71 -23.60 7.33
C GLY A 161 -3.19 -23.37 5.89
N THR A 162 -4.12 -22.44 5.65
CA THR A 162 -4.63 -22.14 4.30
C THR A 162 -3.51 -21.67 3.38
N ALA A 163 -3.37 -22.31 2.22
CA ALA A 163 -2.44 -21.92 1.17
C ALA A 163 -3.16 -21.05 0.12
N LEU A 164 -2.62 -19.89 -0.16
CA LEU A 164 -3.14 -18.97 -1.17
C LEU A 164 -2.10 -18.80 -2.28
N PRO A 165 -2.34 -19.33 -3.50
CA PRO A 165 -1.40 -19.21 -4.60
C PRO A 165 -1.40 -17.83 -5.22
N ALA A 166 -0.22 -17.33 -5.59
CA ALA A 166 -0.02 -16.07 -6.30
C ALA A 166 1.29 -16.08 -7.09
N GLU A 167 1.32 -15.37 -8.22
CA GLU A 167 2.53 -15.19 -9.02
C GLU A 167 3.46 -14.10 -8.44
N ARG A 168 2.90 -13.20 -7.62
CA ARG A 168 3.67 -12.12 -6.95
C ARG A 168 3.13 -11.88 -5.56
N VAL A 169 4.01 -11.54 -4.65
CA VAL A 169 3.67 -11.14 -3.28
C VAL A 169 4.35 -9.81 -2.95
N ILE A 170 3.57 -8.86 -2.45
CA ILE A 170 4.06 -7.58 -1.95
C ILE A 170 3.98 -7.60 -0.42
N LEU A 171 5.12 -7.47 0.25
CA LEU A 171 5.19 -7.40 1.70
C LEU A 171 5.07 -5.94 2.15
N ALA A 172 3.97 -5.61 2.81
CA ALA A 172 3.64 -4.28 3.34
C ALA A 172 3.29 -4.33 4.84
N THR A 173 3.98 -5.20 5.58
CA THR A 173 3.68 -5.52 7.00
C THR A 173 3.99 -4.38 7.97
N GLY A 174 4.71 -3.35 7.53
CA GLY A 174 5.14 -2.23 8.34
C GLY A 174 6.32 -2.57 9.25
N GLY A 175 6.61 -1.66 10.19
CA GLY A 175 7.69 -1.84 11.16
C GLY A 175 7.30 -2.72 12.35
N LEU A 176 8.29 -2.97 13.23
CA LEU A 176 8.16 -3.85 14.42
C LEU A 176 7.40 -3.20 15.60
N SER A 177 6.86 -1.99 15.44
CA SER A 177 6.09 -1.28 16.48
C SER A 177 4.62 -1.67 16.48
#